data_129409ee5973160b448e52f120814369
#
_entry.id   129409ee5973160b448e52f120814369
#
_cell.length_a   1.000
_cell.length_b   1.000
_cell.length_c   1.000
_cell.angle_alpha   90.00
_cell.angle_beta   90.00
_cell.angle_gamma   90.00
#
_symmetry.space_group_name_H-M   'P 1'
#
loop_
_entity.id
_entity.type
_entity.pdbx_description
1 polymer ?
#
loop_
_entity_poly.entity_id
_entity_poly.type
_entity_poly.pdbx_seq_one_letter_code
_entity_poly.pdbx_strand_id
1 'polypeptide(L)'
;MLVRIREMRESVKIIKQALERLEPGPVRDPNPQITPPPRHLLETSMEAVIYHFKHYTEGFHPPKGEVYVPTESARGELGYYIVSDGGSMPYRVKVRAPSFVNLQSLPYACKGE
;
A
#
# COMPACT_ATOMS: atom_id res chain seq x y z
N MET A 1 26.25 10.63 -4.30
CA MET A 1 26.56 9.33 -3.64
C MET A 1 26.34 9.37 -2.14
N LEU A 2 26.88 10.32 -1.39
CA LEU A 2 26.75 10.41 0.08
C LEU A 2 25.28 10.47 0.58
N VAL A 3 24.39 11.16 -0.13
CA VAL A 3 22.96 11.25 0.23
C VAL A 3 22.32 9.87 0.24
N ARG A 4 22.58 9.04 -0.77
CA ARG A 4 22.04 7.67 -0.87
C ARG A 4 22.52 6.76 0.27
N ILE A 5 23.75 6.91 0.70
CA ILE A 5 24.28 6.13 1.84
C ILE A 5 23.58 6.54 3.14
N ARG A 6 23.27 7.84 3.32
CA ARG A 6 22.51 8.32 4.48
C ARG A 6 21.07 7.83 4.45
N GLU A 7 20.40 7.87 3.29
CA GLU A 7 19.05 7.33 3.11
C GLU A 7 18.98 5.85 3.47
N MET A 8 19.94 5.03 3.03
CA MET A 8 20.00 3.62 3.40
C MET A 8 20.16 3.40 4.91
N ARG A 9 20.95 4.22 5.59
CA ARG A 9 21.11 4.15 7.05
C ARG A 9 19.80 4.48 7.78
N GLU A 10 19.08 5.50 7.34
CA GLU A 10 17.78 5.85 7.91
C GLU A 10 16.73 4.76 7.65
N SER A 11 16.72 4.13 6.46
CA SER A 11 15.86 2.99 6.16
C SER A 11 16.12 1.81 7.09
N VAL A 12 17.38 1.51 7.43
CA VAL A 12 17.71 0.45 8.40
C VAL A 12 17.18 0.78 9.80
N LYS A 13 17.21 2.06 10.21
CA LYS A 13 16.63 2.49 11.51
C LYS A 13 15.12 2.28 11.53
N ILE A 14 14.43 2.66 10.45
CA ILE A 14 12.98 2.46 10.30
C ILE A 14 12.61 0.98 10.39
N ILE A 15 13.35 0.10 9.69
CA ILE A 15 13.14 -1.35 9.75
C ILE A 15 13.30 -1.87 11.17
N LYS A 16 14.34 -1.46 11.89
CA LYS A 16 14.55 -1.88 13.29
C LYS A 16 13.39 -1.46 14.19
N GLN A 17 12.95 -0.19 14.10
CA GLN A 17 11.82 0.32 14.87
C GLN A 17 10.50 -0.41 14.53
N ALA A 18 10.29 -0.74 13.26
CA ALA A 18 9.11 -1.49 12.83
C ALA A 18 9.11 -2.91 13.41
N LEU A 19 10.27 -3.60 13.40
CA LEU A 19 10.41 -4.94 13.99
C LEU A 19 10.22 -4.94 15.51
N GLU A 20 10.71 -3.92 16.20
CA GLU A 20 10.54 -3.77 17.65
C GLU A 20 9.09 -3.51 18.06
N ARG A 21 8.29 -2.86 17.18
CA ARG A 21 6.88 -2.53 17.41
C ARG A 21 5.91 -3.55 16.84
N LEU A 22 6.42 -4.58 16.16
CA LEU A 22 5.59 -5.59 15.55
C LEU A 22 4.95 -6.47 16.62
N GLU A 23 3.66 -6.31 16.81
CA GLU A 23 2.90 -7.14 17.74
C GLU A 23 2.47 -8.46 17.08
N PRO A 24 2.47 -9.57 17.81
CA PRO A 24 1.96 -10.84 17.31
C PRO A 24 0.45 -10.74 17.11
N GLY A 25 -0.03 -11.12 15.94
CA GLY A 25 -1.45 -11.00 15.60
C GLY A 25 -1.80 -11.72 14.30
N PRO A 26 -3.07 -11.70 13.90
CA PRO A 26 -3.50 -12.30 12.65
C PRO A 26 -2.83 -11.61 11.45
N VAL A 27 -2.30 -12.41 10.55
CA VAL A 27 -1.62 -11.93 9.33
C VAL A 27 -2.62 -11.42 8.28
N ARG A 28 -3.89 -11.80 8.41
CA ARG A 28 -4.96 -11.44 7.49
C ARG A 28 -6.15 -10.89 8.24
N ASP A 29 -6.86 -9.96 7.62
CA ASP A 29 -8.17 -9.54 8.09
C ASP A 29 -9.13 -10.73 8.07
N PRO A 30 -9.88 -11.03 9.16
CA PRO A 30 -10.83 -12.13 9.22
C PRO A 30 -12.08 -11.90 8.35
N ASN A 31 -12.31 -10.69 7.84
CA ASN A 31 -13.47 -10.37 7.03
C ASN A 31 -13.38 -11.00 5.63
N PRO A 32 -14.21 -12.00 5.30
CA PRO A 32 -14.18 -12.68 4.01
C PRO A 32 -14.64 -11.80 2.84
N GLN A 33 -15.25 -10.65 3.11
CA GLN A 33 -15.64 -9.68 2.08
C GLN A 33 -14.44 -8.88 1.54
N ILE A 34 -13.36 -8.79 2.31
CA ILE A 34 -12.17 -8.01 1.96
C ILE A 34 -10.99 -8.93 1.63
N THR A 35 -10.85 -10.02 2.39
CA THR A 35 -9.72 -10.93 2.28
C THR A 35 -10.11 -12.23 1.60
N PRO A 36 -9.41 -12.66 0.54
CA PRO A 36 -9.67 -13.95 -0.10
C PRO A 36 -9.52 -15.10 0.90
N PRO A 37 -10.38 -16.13 0.85
CA PRO A 37 -10.31 -17.27 1.75
C PRO A 37 -9.00 -18.05 1.58
N PRO A 38 -8.52 -18.73 2.62
CA PRO A 38 -7.37 -19.61 2.54
C PRO A 38 -7.59 -20.73 1.53
N ARG A 39 -6.54 -21.09 0.78
CA ARG A 39 -6.65 -22.08 -0.30
C ARG A 39 -7.21 -23.44 0.13
N HIS A 40 -6.87 -23.93 1.32
CA HIS A 40 -7.35 -25.22 1.82
C HIS A 40 -8.87 -25.24 2.04
N LEU A 41 -9.52 -24.10 2.28
CA LEU A 41 -10.97 -24.01 2.43
C LEU A 41 -11.71 -24.10 1.08
N LEU A 42 -11.05 -23.88 -0.04
CA LEU A 42 -11.68 -23.98 -1.35
C LEU A 42 -12.07 -25.41 -1.72
N GLU A 43 -11.46 -26.42 -1.07
CA GLU A 43 -11.76 -27.83 -1.29
C GLU A 43 -12.93 -28.34 -0.42
N THR A 44 -13.24 -27.64 0.67
CA THR A 44 -14.16 -28.12 1.69
C THR A 44 -15.35 -27.20 1.95
N SER A 45 -15.30 -25.94 1.54
CA SER A 45 -16.33 -24.94 1.81
C SER A 45 -16.82 -24.28 0.52
N MET A 46 -18.11 -24.46 0.23
CA MET A 46 -18.78 -23.79 -0.89
C MET A 46 -18.76 -22.27 -0.72
N GLU A 47 -18.93 -21.74 0.48
CA GLU A 47 -18.87 -20.31 0.77
C GLU A 47 -17.50 -19.73 0.43
N ALA A 48 -16.42 -20.44 0.77
CA ALA A 48 -15.06 -20.03 0.42
C ALA A 48 -14.87 -19.96 -1.10
N VAL A 49 -15.41 -20.89 -1.86
CA VAL A 49 -15.37 -20.88 -3.33
C VAL A 49 -16.10 -19.67 -3.89
N ILE A 50 -17.29 -19.33 -3.35
CA ILE A 50 -18.07 -18.17 -3.78
C ILE A 50 -17.33 -16.87 -3.49
N TYR A 51 -16.77 -16.70 -2.28
CA TYR A 51 -15.97 -15.51 -1.95
C TYR A 51 -14.72 -15.39 -2.82
N HIS A 52 -14.03 -16.50 -3.03
CA HIS A 52 -12.87 -16.52 -3.92
C HIS A 52 -13.25 -16.07 -5.34
N PHE A 53 -14.30 -16.65 -5.91
CA PHE A 53 -14.77 -16.28 -7.24
C PHE A 53 -15.16 -14.81 -7.32
N LYS A 54 -15.92 -14.29 -6.36
CA LYS A 54 -16.32 -12.87 -6.31
C LYS A 54 -15.12 -11.92 -6.21
N HIS A 55 -14.14 -12.23 -5.38
CA HIS A 55 -12.94 -11.40 -5.24
C HIS A 55 -12.16 -11.25 -6.53
N TYR A 56 -12.07 -12.31 -7.33
CA TYR A 56 -11.28 -12.29 -8.57
C TYR A 56 -12.06 -11.87 -9.82
N THR A 57 -13.37 -11.87 -9.79
CA THR A 57 -14.21 -11.43 -10.90
C THR A 57 -14.77 -10.04 -10.72
N GLU A 58 -15.26 -9.72 -9.54
CA GLU A 58 -15.98 -8.48 -9.22
C GLU A 58 -15.15 -7.51 -8.35
N GLY A 59 -14.30 -8.06 -7.47
CA GLY A 59 -13.59 -7.30 -6.45
C GLY A 59 -14.46 -7.04 -5.22
N PHE A 60 -13.96 -6.21 -4.29
CA PHE A 60 -14.70 -5.77 -3.13
C PHE A 60 -15.24 -4.35 -3.34
N HIS A 61 -16.31 -4.02 -2.62
CA HIS A 61 -16.98 -2.71 -2.70
C HIS A 61 -16.67 -1.88 -1.44
N PRO A 62 -15.71 -0.95 -1.48
CA PRO A 62 -15.46 -0.07 -0.35
C PRO A 62 -16.62 0.91 -0.17
N PRO A 63 -16.88 1.38 1.07
CA PRO A 63 -17.91 2.39 1.31
C PRO A 63 -17.60 3.68 0.54
N LYS A 64 -18.65 4.46 0.25
CA LYS A 64 -18.50 5.79 -0.34
C LYS A 64 -17.70 6.71 0.58
N GLY A 65 -16.75 7.41 0.03
CA GLY A 65 -15.93 8.34 0.77
C GLY A 65 -14.60 8.60 0.09
N GLU A 66 -13.79 9.38 0.76
CA GLU A 66 -12.44 9.71 0.30
C GLU A 66 -11.41 9.48 1.41
N VAL A 67 -10.21 9.10 1.03
CA VAL A 67 -9.12 8.84 1.97
C VAL A 67 -7.78 9.22 1.33
N TYR A 68 -6.91 9.81 2.14
CA TYR A 68 -5.50 9.97 1.80
C TYR A 68 -4.65 9.17 2.78
N VAL A 69 -3.85 8.26 2.26
CA VAL A 69 -2.95 7.42 3.06
C VAL A 69 -1.52 7.62 2.59
N PRO A 70 -0.68 8.29 3.39
CA PRO A 70 0.76 8.34 3.15
C PRO A 70 1.40 7.04 3.68
N THR A 71 2.31 6.47 2.89
CA THR A 71 3.11 5.31 3.27
C THR A 71 4.58 5.59 3.06
N GLU A 72 5.44 5.03 3.91
CA GLU A 72 6.88 5.12 3.72
C GLU A 72 7.32 4.22 2.57
N SER A 73 8.07 4.79 1.65
CA SER A 73 8.69 4.09 0.53
C SER A 73 10.21 4.25 0.60
N ALA A 74 10.95 3.38 -0.07
CA ALA A 74 12.42 3.44 -0.13
C ALA A 74 12.99 4.79 -0.63
N ARG A 75 12.18 5.59 -1.32
CA ARG A 75 12.58 6.90 -1.88
C ARG A 75 11.90 8.09 -1.21
N GLY A 76 11.09 7.86 -0.18
CA GLY A 76 10.35 8.88 0.55
C GLY A 76 8.86 8.55 0.67
N GLU A 77 8.04 9.56 0.96
CA GLU A 77 6.60 9.38 1.13
C GLU A 77 5.89 9.07 -0.19
N LEU A 78 5.21 7.94 -0.24
CA LEU A 78 4.29 7.56 -1.31
C LEU A 78 2.86 7.71 -0.79
N GLY A 79 2.10 8.64 -1.36
CA GLY A 79 0.73 8.92 -0.93
C GLY A 79 -0.29 8.48 -1.96
N TYR A 80 -1.40 7.88 -1.48
CA TYR A 80 -2.55 7.56 -2.29
C TYR A 80 -3.77 8.34 -1.80
N TYR A 81 -4.32 9.17 -2.68
CA TYR A 81 -5.63 9.78 -2.48
C TYR A 81 -6.64 9.02 -3.33
N ILE A 82 -7.63 8.45 -2.69
CA ILE A 82 -8.61 7.57 -3.32
C ILE A 82 -10.01 8.09 -2.98
N VAL A 83 -10.85 8.20 -4.00
CA VAL A 83 -12.28 8.49 -3.87
C VAL A 83 -13.07 7.27 -4.31
N SER A 84 -13.96 6.78 -3.44
CA SER A 84 -14.87 5.67 -3.70
C SER A 84 -16.31 6.19 -3.84
N ASP A 85 -17.01 5.71 -4.86
CA ASP A 85 -18.46 5.89 -5.05
C ASP A 85 -19.28 4.69 -4.56
N GLY A 86 -18.62 3.66 -3.98
CA GLY A 86 -19.20 2.41 -3.55
C GLY A 86 -19.13 1.30 -4.60
N GLY A 87 -18.56 1.56 -5.76
CA GLY A 87 -18.27 0.55 -6.78
C GLY A 87 -17.01 -0.25 -6.50
N SER A 88 -16.75 -1.28 -7.29
CA SER A 88 -15.52 -2.09 -7.21
C SER A 88 -14.30 -1.37 -7.79
N MET A 89 -14.52 -0.36 -8.63
CA MET A 89 -13.46 0.50 -9.15
C MET A 89 -13.52 1.87 -8.46
N PRO A 90 -12.35 2.44 -8.10
CA PRO A 90 -12.33 3.76 -7.49
C PRO A 90 -12.79 4.82 -8.50
N TYR A 91 -13.63 5.76 -8.04
CA TYR A 91 -14.06 6.89 -8.85
C TYR A 91 -12.88 7.79 -9.25
N ARG A 92 -11.93 7.99 -8.33
CA ARG A 92 -10.73 8.77 -8.59
C ARG A 92 -9.56 8.26 -7.76
N VAL A 93 -8.38 8.19 -8.38
CA VAL A 93 -7.12 7.89 -7.70
C VAL A 93 -6.09 8.95 -8.08
N LYS A 94 -5.40 9.49 -7.09
CA LYS A 94 -4.23 10.34 -7.27
C LYS A 94 -3.06 9.77 -6.48
N VAL A 95 -1.95 9.55 -7.16
CA VAL A 95 -0.72 9.05 -6.54
C VAL A 95 0.26 10.21 -6.36
N ARG A 96 0.71 10.41 -5.14
CA ARG A 96 1.83 11.29 -4.84
C ARG A 96 3.10 10.48 -4.83
N ALA A 97 3.91 10.62 -5.86
CA ALA A 97 5.17 9.91 -6.00
C ALA A 97 6.33 10.71 -5.35
N PRO A 98 7.16 10.08 -4.52
CA PRO A 98 8.29 10.76 -3.88
C PRO A 98 9.34 11.23 -4.89
N SER A 99 9.57 10.48 -5.95
CA SER A 99 10.55 10.82 -6.99
C SER A 99 10.21 12.11 -7.73
N PHE A 100 8.93 12.42 -7.94
CA PHE A 100 8.51 13.68 -8.57
C PHE A 100 8.92 14.90 -7.73
N VAL A 101 8.77 14.80 -6.42
CA VAL A 101 9.19 15.87 -5.49
C VAL A 101 10.73 15.95 -5.43
N ASN A 102 11.43 14.82 -5.42
CA ASN A 102 12.88 14.76 -5.37
C ASN A 102 13.54 15.39 -6.62
N LEU A 103 12.88 15.30 -7.79
CA LEU A 103 13.38 15.94 -9.02
C LEU A 103 13.45 17.49 -8.93
N GLN A 104 12.76 18.13 -7.99
CA GLN A 104 12.87 19.56 -7.76
C GLN A 104 14.27 19.98 -7.30
N SER A 105 15.08 19.07 -6.79
CA SER A 105 16.46 19.32 -6.42
C SER A 105 17.42 19.37 -7.61
N LEU A 106 17.00 18.94 -8.81
CA LEU A 106 17.84 18.82 -10.00
C LEU A 106 18.54 20.13 -10.40
N PRO A 107 17.86 21.31 -10.43
CA PRO A 107 18.51 22.57 -10.77
C PRO A 107 19.66 22.96 -9.84
N TYR A 108 19.59 22.51 -8.59
CA TYR A 108 20.66 22.75 -7.59
C TYR A 108 21.79 21.72 -7.71
N ALA A 109 21.45 20.47 -8.03
CA ALA A 109 22.41 19.39 -8.14
C ALA A 109 23.29 19.50 -9.40
N CYS A 110 22.77 20.07 -10.50
CA CYS A 110 23.47 20.24 -11.77
C CYS A 110 24.16 21.60 -11.92
N LYS A 111 24.12 22.45 -10.90
CA LYS A 111 24.76 23.77 -10.96
C LYS A 111 26.27 23.65 -10.80
N GLY A 112 26.99 23.97 -11.89
CA GLY A 112 28.45 23.97 -11.89
C GLY A 112 29.10 22.72 -12.49
N GLU A 113 28.31 21.84 -13.12
CA GLU A 113 28.80 20.74 -13.96
C GLU A 113 28.66 21.02 -15.44
#